data_c7e75ab40fd71817c6a55597a4ebb4cb
#
_entry.id   c7e75ab40fd71817c6a55597a4ebb4cb
#
_cell.length_a   1.000
_cell.length_b   1.000
_cell.length_c   1.000
_cell.angle_alpha   90.00
_cell.angle_beta   90.00
_cell.angle_gamma   90.00
#
_symmetry.space_group_name_H-M   'P 1'
#
loop_
_entity.id
_entity.type
_entity.pdbx_description
1 polymer ?
#
loop_
_entity_poly.entity_id
_entity_poly.type
_entity_poly.pdbx_seq_one_letter_code
_entity_poly.pdbx_strand_id
1 'polypeptide(L)'
;MKERLKHLAKDEGAAAVGVASAERLAGMASMDPNYVLQGARSIVSLMLPLDGNIIRRYLAKEDHPGLQKHETEVYRKLYSIGRKVAAFLESEGYRAVSVEPNLDYRFRSATEYRKISYAYRQRMMDWLSSASGPLLTRLKRRLVQKFYPRSARGIDWNLIPSFSHRYGAVAAGLGNFGWSGNVLHPDYGARVLFDTVITDAELESDPIMEETPCDGCRYCARVCQSGFIHMTDKTEVTIGGKTSTHNRKAHNLRCILVCAGFSGQNLHKGWSTWSPGRITLPEKDEDIERFWDAFAKENAWKHNYSSKVMSDLIFHTEYGFIRKPKDRFMTTCGFCQFVCSRTRKERKENYEIILEGGEVAEGPNFRFKVLRSGKIF
;
A
#
# COMPACT_ATOMS: atom_id res chain seq x y z
N MET A 1 12.27 13.59 27.78
CA MET A 1 11.04 13.28 27.00
C MET A 1 11.27 12.19 25.95
N LYS A 2 12.21 12.33 25.01
CA LYS A 2 12.50 11.35 23.94
C LYS A 2 12.66 9.92 24.46
N GLU A 3 13.51 9.67 25.45
CA GLU A 3 13.73 8.31 25.97
C GLU A 3 12.47 7.71 26.62
N ARG A 4 11.72 8.50 27.39
CA ARG A 4 10.43 8.06 27.98
C ARG A 4 9.43 7.64 26.90
N LEU A 5 9.33 8.42 25.84
CA LEU A 5 8.49 8.13 24.69
C LEU A 5 8.91 6.84 23.97
N LYS A 6 10.23 6.64 23.76
CA LYS A 6 10.76 5.43 23.15
C LYS A 6 10.52 4.20 24.02
N HIS A 7 10.69 4.32 25.34
CA HIS A 7 10.36 3.25 26.29
C HIS A 7 8.88 2.89 26.23
N LEU A 8 8.00 3.88 26.32
CA LEU A 8 6.55 3.67 26.17
C LEU A 8 6.21 2.90 24.89
N ALA A 9 6.73 3.32 23.73
CA ALA A 9 6.43 2.66 22.49
C ALA A 9 6.95 1.21 22.42
N LYS A 10 8.14 0.95 22.99
CA LYS A 10 8.72 -0.40 23.10
C LYS A 10 7.94 -1.30 24.05
N ASP A 11 7.54 -0.79 25.21
CA ASP A 11 6.73 -1.51 26.19
C ASP A 11 5.36 -1.89 25.62
N GLU A 12 4.80 -1.04 24.77
CA GLU A 12 3.60 -1.32 23.99
C GLU A 12 3.85 -2.28 22.82
N GLY A 13 5.11 -2.66 22.59
CA GLY A 13 5.55 -3.70 21.69
C GLY A 13 5.94 -3.24 20.30
N ALA A 14 6.34 -1.98 20.11
CA ALA A 14 7.03 -1.55 18.89
C ALA A 14 8.39 -2.26 18.77
N ALA A 15 8.69 -2.82 17.60
CA ALA A 15 9.97 -3.48 17.37
C ALA A 15 11.12 -2.46 17.22
N ALA A 16 10.82 -1.31 16.62
CA ALA A 16 11.75 -0.18 16.57
C ALA A 16 10.99 1.15 16.65
N VAL A 17 11.66 2.16 17.19
CA VAL A 17 11.16 3.53 17.36
C VAL A 17 12.28 4.50 17.02
N GLY A 18 12.00 5.47 16.17
CA GLY A 18 12.94 6.52 15.81
C GLY A 18 12.28 7.90 15.82
N VAL A 19 13.10 8.93 16.01
CA VAL A 19 12.68 10.33 16.05
C VAL A 19 13.43 11.12 14.98
N ALA A 20 12.73 12.02 14.30
CA ALA A 20 13.36 12.98 13.40
C ALA A 20 12.76 14.38 13.56
N SER A 21 13.56 15.40 13.33
CA SER A 21 13.07 16.77 13.20
C SER A 21 12.26 16.93 11.90
N ALA A 22 11.26 17.80 11.92
CA ALA A 22 10.46 18.12 10.73
C ALA A 22 11.32 18.69 9.59
N GLU A 23 12.40 19.39 9.92
CA GLU A 23 13.34 19.99 8.96
C GLU A 23 13.99 18.97 8.02
N ARG A 24 14.20 17.72 8.50
CA ARG A 24 14.72 16.64 7.64
C ARG A 24 13.80 16.25 6.48
N LEU A 25 12.54 16.64 6.58
CA LEU A 25 11.44 16.20 5.70
C LEU A 25 10.95 17.33 4.79
N ALA A 26 11.86 18.18 4.36
CA ALA A 26 11.57 19.24 3.39
C ALA A 26 11.67 18.72 1.94
N GLY A 27 10.89 19.29 1.03
CA GLY A 27 11.07 19.17 -0.40
C GLY A 27 9.98 18.46 -1.20
N MET A 28 9.34 17.40 -0.68
CA MET A 28 8.22 16.74 -1.38
C MET A 28 6.92 16.83 -0.60
N ALA A 29 5.82 16.99 -1.31
CA ALA A 29 4.50 17.13 -0.70
C ALA A 29 4.14 15.98 0.26
N SER A 30 4.55 14.75 -0.04
CA SER A 30 4.30 13.57 0.81
C SER A 30 5.22 13.46 2.02
N MET A 31 6.20 14.35 2.16
CA MET A 31 7.13 14.40 3.31
C MET A 31 6.83 15.54 4.28
N ASP A 32 5.97 16.49 3.91
CA ASP A 32 5.72 17.68 4.73
C ASP A 32 4.84 17.37 5.95
N PRO A 33 5.40 17.34 7.16
CA PRO A 33 4.61 17.11 8.38
C PRO A 33 3.68 18.29 8.72
N ASN A 34 3.95 19.50 8.22
CA ASN A 34 3.09 20.67 8.45
C ASN A 34 1.75 20.56 7.71
N TYR A 35 1.66 19.72 6.69
CA TYR A 35 0.39 19.43 6.05
C TYR A 35 -0.61 18.72 7.00
N VAL A 36 -0.10 17.90 7.93
CA VAL A 36 -0.92 17.19 8.93
C VAL A 36 -1.09 18.00 10.20
N LEU A 37 -0.01 18.60 10.69
CA LEU A 37 0.00 19.39 11.90
C LEU A 37 0.82 20.67 11.66
N GLN A 38 0.15 21.80 11.51
CA GLN A 38 0.80 23.09 11.31
C GLN A 38 1.67 23.44 12.52
N GLY A 39 2.92 23.80 12.29
CA GLY A 39 3.92 24.04 13.32
C GLY A 39 4.57 22.77 13.85
N ALA A 40 4.48 21.66 13.11
CA ALA A 40 5.19 20.43 13.43
C ALA A 40 6.70 20.67 13.56
N ARG A 41 7.31 20.16 14.63
CA ARG A 41 8.74 20.24 14.91
C ARG A 41 9.44 18.90 14.84
N SER A 42 8.73 17.83 15.18
CA SER A 42 9.28 16.48 15.16
C SER A 42 8.27 15.44 14.69
N ILE A 43 8.81 14.29 14.26
CA ILE A 43 8.05 13.08 14.03
C ILE A 43 8.61 11.93 14.84
N VAL A 44 7.75 11.01 15.25
CA VAL A 44 8.10 9.72 15.84
C VAL A 44 7.65 8.63 14.91
N SER A 45 8.59 7.85 14.38
CA SER A 45 8.29 6.71 13.53
C SER A 45 8.34 5.41 14.32
N LEU A 46 7.34 4.58 14.14
CA LEU A 46 7.13 3.29 14.80
C LEU A 46 7.21 2.19 13.75
N MET A 47 7.75 1.03 14.11
CA MET A 47 7.89 -0.10 13.21
C MET A 47 7.49 -1.41 13.86
N LEU A 48 6.79 -2.27 13.10
CA LEU A 48 6.59 -3.68 13.40
C LEU A 48 6.92 -4.55 12.19
N PRO A 49 7.57 -5.72 12.40
CA PRO A 49 7.82 -6.66 11.32
C PRO A 49 6.59 -7.51 11.01
N LEU A 50 6.54 -8.02 9.78
CA LEU A 50 5.65 -9.08 9.34
C LEU A 50 6.31 -10.45 9.51
N ASP A 51 5.53 -11.46 9.88
CA ASP A 51 6.00 -12.83 10.03
C ASP A 51 6.43 -13.43 8.70
N GLY A 52 7.69 -13.90 8.66
CA GLY A 52 8.30 -14.45 7.45
C GLY A 52 7.65 -15.76 6.99
N ASN A 53 7.12 -16.59 7.90
CA ASN A 53 6.49 -17.85 7.55
C ASN A 53 5.11 -17.61 6.91
N ILE A 54 4.36 -16.65 7.45
CA ILE A 54 3.07 -16.24 6.86
C ILE A 54 3.30 -15.67 5.47
N ILE A 55 4.34 -14.82 5.30
CA ILE A 55 4.73 -14.29 3.99
C ILE A 55 5.09 -15.42 3.02
N ARG A 56 5.91 -16.40 3.42
CA ARG A 56 6.30 -17.52 2.55
C ARG A 56 5.08 -18.34 2.09
N ARG A 57 4.14 -18.64 2.97
CA ARG A 57 2.88 -19.31 2.62
C ARG A 57 2.04 -18.48 1.62
N TYR A 58 2.03 -17.16 1.80
CA TYR A 58 1.40 -16.26 0.85
C TYR A 58 2.09 -16.29 -0.52
N LEU A 59 3.42 -16.20 -0.56
CA LEU A 59 4.19 -16.24 -1.80
C LEU A 59 4.02 -17.58 -2.54
N ALA A 60 3.94 -18.68 -1.80
CA ALA A 60 3.67 -20.04 -2.31
C ALA A 60 2.21 -20.25 -2.75
N LYS A 61 1.34 -19.26 -2.61
CA LYS A 61 -0.12 -19.35 -2.84
C LYS A 61 -0.81 -20.45 -2.03
N GLU A 62 -0.41 -20.60 -0.78
CA GLU A 62 -1.02 -21.54 0.16
C GLU A 62 -2.02 -20.86 1.09
N ASP A 63 -1.76 -19.60 1.48
CA ASP A 63 -2.57 -18.92 2.47
C ASP A 63 -2.64 -17.40 2.21
N HIS A 64 -3.65 -16.96 1.47
CA HIS A 64 -3.94 -15.54 1.29
C HIS A 64 -4.61 -14.90 2.53
N PRO A 65 -5.67 -15.52 3.10
CA PRO A 65 -6.35 -14.93 4.26
C PRO A 65 -5.45 -14.77 5.48
N GLY A 66 -4.50 -15.68 5.67
CA GLY A 66 -3.53 -15.61 6.77
C GLY A 66 -2.67 -14.36 6.73
N LEU A 67 -2.13 -14.00 5.55
CA LEU A 67 -1.39 -12.76 5.41
C LEU A 67 -2.26 -11.53 5.67
N GLN A 68 -3.46 -11.50 5.09
CA GLN A 68 -4.39 -10.38 5.26
C GLN A 68 -4.78 -10.16 6.72
N LYS A 69 -5.04 -11.24 7.45
CA LYS A 69 -5.32 -11.18 8.89
C LYS A 69 -4.12 -10.63 9.66
N HIS A 70 -2.94 -11.17 9.37
CA HIS A 70 -1.69 -10.76 10.03
C HIS A 70 -1.37 -9.28 9.79
N GLU A 71 -1.42 -8.81 8.54
CA GLU A 71 -1.22 -7.39 8.23
C GLU A 71 -2.21 -6.50 8.98
N THR A 72 -3.49 -6.90 9.03
CA THR A 72 -4.52 -6.16 9.75
C THR A 72 -4.22 -6.08 11.26
N GLU A 73 -3.75 -7.16 11.85
CA GLU A 73 -3.37 -7.20 13.27
C GLU A 73 -2.16 -6.33 13.57
N VAL A 74 -1.14 -6.38 12.71
CA VAL A 74 0.07 -5.55 12.82
C VAL A 74 -0.27 -4.06 12.67
N TYR A 75 -1.09 -3.68 11.68
CA TYR A 75 -1.54 -2.30 11.54
C TYR A 75 -2.34 -1.80 12.75
N ARG A 76 -3.27 -2.60 13.27
CA ARG A 76 -4.04 -2.24 14.47
C ARG A 76 -3.12 -2.01 15.66
N LYS A 77 -2.12 -2.87 15.82
CA LYS A 77 -1.13 -2.72 16.90
C LYS A 77 -0.32 -1.45 16.73
N LEU A 78 0.22 -1.18 15.54
CA LEU A 78 0.96 0.04 15.24
C LEU A 78 0.14 1.28 15.54
N TYR A 79 -1.10 1.34 15.04
CA TYR A 79 -2.00 2.47 15.27
C TYR A 79 -2.33 2.67 16.76
N SER A 80 -2.53 1.57 17.48
CA SER A 80 -2.73 1.64 18.94
C SER A 80 -1.53 2.25 19.65
N ILE A 81 -0.31 1.84 19.28
CA ILE A 81 0.93 2.39 19.82
C ILE A 81 1.07 3.86 19.45
N GLY A 82 0.81 4.23 18.18
CA GLY A 82 0.87 5.62 17.72
C GLY A 82 -0.06 6.53 18.49
N ARG A 83 -1.30 6.10 18.76
CA ARG A 83 -2.23 6.85 19.60
C ARG A 83 -1.77 7.03 21.04
N LYS A 84 -1.15 6.00 21.64
CA LYS A 84 -0.61 6.11 23.00
C LYS A 84 0.58 7.06 23.05
N VAL A 85 1.44 7.04 22.03
CA VAL A 85 2.54 8.00 21.88
C VAL A 85 2.00 9.43 21.70
N ALA A 86 0.96 9.61 20.89
CA ALA A 86 0.34 10.93 20.75
C ALA A 86 -0.26 11.41 22.08
N ALA A 87 -1.03 10.57 22.76
CA ALA A 87 -1.61 10.91 24.07
C ALA A 87 -0.56 11.23 25.14
N PHE A 88 0.59 10.52 25.12
CA PHE A 88 1.71 10.86 25.99
C PHE A 88 2.24 12.27 25.71
N LEU A 89 2.46 12.63 24.43
CA LEU A 89 2.91 13.97 24.06
C LEU A 89 1.89 15.05 24.44
N GLU A 90 0.59 14.77 24.28
CA GLU A 90 -0.50 15.65 24.68
C GLU A 90 -0.51 15.85 26.21
N SER A 91 -0.25 14.82 26.99
CA SER A 91 -0.14 14.92 28.46
C SER A 91 1.08 15.74 28.94
N GLU A 92 2.12 15.86 28.11
CA GLU A 92 3.28 16.73 28.34
C GLU A 92 3.05 18.18 27.80
N GLY A 93 1.83 18.48 27.30
CA GLY A 93 1.44 19.82 26.88
C GLY A 93 1.69 20.15 25.39
N TYR A 94 2.00 19.17 24.56
CA TYR A 94 2.24 19.33 23.13
C TYR A 94 1.03 18.86 22.29
N ARG A 95 0.94 19.36 21.08
CA ARG A 95 0.00 18.79 20.09
C ARG A 95 0.64 17.61 19.41
N ALA A 96 -0.12 16.54 19.20
CA ALA A 96 0.35 15.36 18.50
C ALA A 96 -0.76 14.71 17.68
N VAL A 97 -0.39 14.16 16.52
CA VAL A 97 -1.31 13.46 15.61
C VAL A 97 -0.69 12.13 15.18
N SER A 98 -1.36 11.02 15.49
CA SER A 98 -1.04 9.74 14.87
C SER A 98 -1.61 9.73 13.46
N VAL A 99 -0.75 9.55 12.46
CA VAL A 99 -1.12 9.66 11.05
C VAL A 99 -1.78 8.38 10.56
N GLU A 100 -2.97 8.48 10.00
CA GLU A 100 -3.62 7.32 9.38
C GLU A 100 -2.88 6.92 8.09
N PRO A 101 -2.58 5.62 7.91
CA PRO A 101 -1.90 5.15 6.71
C PRO A 101 -2.81 5.23 5.49
N ASN A 102 -2.22 5.50 4.33
CA ASN A 102 -2.86 5.47 3.02
C ASN A 102 -4.12 6.34 2.89
N LEU A 103 -4.18 7.47 3.59
CA LEU A 103 -5.25 8.44 3.48
C LEU A 103 -4.77 9.76 2.93
N ASP A 104 -5.71 10.50 2.44
CA ASP A 104 -5.73 11.83 1.86
C ASP A 104 -5.64 11.81 0.34
N TYR A 105 -4.59 11.34 -0.32
CA TYR A 105 -4.39 11.40 -1.78
C TYR A 105 -4.70 12.77 -2.42
N ARG A 106 -4.71 13.83 -1.62
CA ARG A 106 -4.85 15.25 -1.96
C ARG A 106 -5.92 15.56 -3.00
N PHE A 107 -7.09 14.98 -2.81
CA PHE A 107 -8.25 15.30 -3.62
C PHE A 107 -8.61 16.78 -3.50
N ARG A 108 -8.75 17.47 -4.62
CA ARG A 108 -9.34 18.82 -4.65
C ARG A 108 -10.76 18.85 -4.08
N SER A 109 -11.43 17.72 -4.01
CA SER A 109 -12.79 17.55 -3.48
C SER A 109 -12.87 16.70 -2.21
N ALA A 110 -11.82 16.59 -1.41
CA ALA A 110 -11.88 15.86 -0.13
C ALA A 110 -13.05 16.33 0.75
N THR A 111 -13.41 17.61 0.67
CA THR A 111 -14.60 18.18 1.33
C THR A 111 -15.89 17.65 0.73
N GLU A 112 -16.00 17.44 -0.57
CA GLU A 112 -17.19 16.87 -1.22
C GLU A 112 -17.24 15.35 -1.05
N TYR A 113 -16.10 14.67 -1.06
CA TYR A 113 -15.99 13.23 -0.85
C TYR A 113 -16.35 12.84 0.59
N ARG A 114 -15.97 13.65 1.59
CA ARG A 114 -16.39 13.48 2.99
C ARG A 114 -17.87 13.78 3.23
N LYS A 115 -18.49 14.67 2.44
CA LYS A 115 -19.92 15.01 2.56
C LYS A 115 -20.87 13.90 2.11
N ILE A 116 -20.44 13.04 1.18
CA ILE A 116 -21.21 11.84 0.82
C ILE A 116 -20.85 10.76 1.83
N SER A 117 -21.67 10.59 2.86
CA SER A 117 -21.38 9.58 3.89
C SER A 117 -21.18 8.20 3.24
N TYR A 118 -20.22 7.45 3.75
CA TYR A 118 -19.97 6.08 3.29
C TYR A 118 -21.23 5.22 3.32
N ALA A 119 -22.07 5.38 4.32
CA ALA A 119 -23.34 4.67 4.44
C ALA A 119 -24.27 4.94 3.24
N TYR A 120 -24.28 6.17 2.72
CA TYR A 120 -25.07 6.52 1.54
C TYR A 120 -24.48 5.88 0.28
N ARG A 121 -23.15 5.91 0.13
CA ARG A 121 -22.46 5.23 -1.01
C ARG A 121 -22.67 3.73 -0.98
N GLN A 122 -22.58 3.11 0.19
CA GLN A 122 -22.84 1.68 0.36
C GLN A 122 -24.30 1.35 0.02
N ARG A 123 -25.25 2.10 0.52
CA ARG A 123 -26.69 1.93 0.19
C ARG A 123 -26.96 2.13 -1.30
N MET A 124 -26.33 3.11 -1.92
CA MET A 124 -26.44 3.36 -3.36
C MET A 124 -25.84 2.20 -4.17
N MET A 125 -24.69 1.66 -3.76
CA MET A 125 -24.06 0.51 -4.41
C MET A 125 -24.87 -0.77 -4.16
N ASP A 126 -25.40 -0.99 -2.96
CA ASP A 126 -26.27 -2.13 -2.64
C ASP A 126 -27.60 -2.03 -3.42
N TRP A 127 -28.18 -0.83 -3.53
CA TRP A 127 -29.36 -0.60 -4.37
C TRP A 127 -29.07 -0.80 -5.86
N LEU A 128 -27.95 -0.30 -6.34
CA LEU A 128 -27.47 -0.57 -7.71
C LEU A 128 -27.23 -2.07 -7.92
N SER A 129 -26.89 -2.83 -6.87
CA SER A 129 -26.64 -4.27 -6.94
C SER A 129 -27.89 -5.14 -6.80
N SER A 130 -28.95 -4.69 -6.22
CA SER A 130 -30.12 -5.52 -5.84
C SER A 130 -31.21 -5.65 -6.90
N ALA A 131 -31.26 -4.81 -7.91
CA ALA A 131 -32.37 -4.82 -8.87
C ALA A 131 -32.04 -5.55 -10.17
N SER A 132 -32.87 -6.49 -10.57
CA SER A 132 -32.76 -7.30 -11.80
C SER A 132 -33.84 -6.91 -12.84
N GLY A 133 -33.42 -6.77 -14.10
CA GLY A 133 -34.29 -6.51 -15.26
C GLY A 133 -33.65 -5.64 -16.34
N PRO A 134 -33.99 -5.84 -17.63
CA PRO A 134 -33.30 -5.14 -18.74
C PRO A 134 -33.48 -3.62 -18.72
N LEU A 135 -34.64 -3.14 -18.32
CA LEU A 135 -34.94 -1.70 -18.27
C LEU A 135 -34.18 -1.01 -17.13
N LEU A 136 -34.16 -1.65 -15.98
CA LEU A 136 -33.45 -1.15 -14.80
C LEU A 136 -31.93 -1.17 -15.00
N THR A 137 -31.43 -2.17 -15.69
CA THR A 137 -30.00 -2.28 -16.08
C THR A 137 -29.59 -1.13 -17.02
N ARG A 138 -30.46 -0.72 -17.97
CA ARG A 138 -30.23 0.46 -18.81
C ARG A 138 -30.22 1.77 -18.02
N LEU A 139 -31.15 1.93 -17.09
CA LEU A 139 -31.21 3.13 -16.23
C LEU A 139 -30.01 3.24 -15.32
N LYS A 140 -29.63 2.12 -14.71
CA LYS A 140 -28.41 1.99 -13.89
C LYS A 140 -27.16 2.35 -14.66
N ARG A 141 -27.01 1.81 -15.89
CA ARG A 141 -25.90 2.12 -16.80
C ARG A 141 -25.78 3.63 -17.04
N ARG A 142 -26.90 4.33 -17.31
CA ARG A 142 -26.93 5.78 -17.52
C ARG A 142 -26.54 6.55 -16.26
N LEU A 143 -27.05 6.13 -15.10
CA LEU A 143 -26.73 6.75 -13.80
C LEU A 143 -25.25 6.56 -13.42
N VAL A 144 -24.73 5.33 -13.52
CA VAL A 144 -23.33 5.06 -13.24
C VAL A 144 -22.41 5.78 -14.22
N GLN A 145 -22.73 5.80 -15.52
CA GLN A 145 -21.96 6.55 -16.53
C GLN A 145 -22.01 8.06 -16.30
N LYS A 146 -23.09 8.59 -15.70
CA LYS A 146 -23.20 10.02 -15.38
C LYS A 146 -22.43 10.41 -14.12
N PHE A 147 -22.35 9.54 -13.13
CA PHE A 147 -21.71 9.80 -11.83
C PHE A 147 -20.25 9.30 -11.78
N TYR A 148 -19.92 8.19 -12.42
CA TYR A 148 -18.59 7.62 -12.40
C TYR A 148 -17.50 8.52 -13.02
N PRO A 149 -17.70 9.17 -14.17
CA PRO A 149 -16.68 10.07 -14.72
C PRO A 149 -16.38 11.29 -13.85
N ARG A 150 -17.33 11.70 -12.98
CA ARG A 150 -17.11 12.81 -12.04
C ARG A 150 -16.31 12.38 -10.81
N SER A 151 -16.51 11.16 -10.34
CA SER A 151 -15.74 10.59 -9.22
C SER A 151 -14.33 10.19 -9.63
N ALA A 152 -14.13 9.67 -10.86
CA ALA A 152 -12.82 9.29 -11.37
C ALA A 152 -11.97 10.49 -11.84
N ARG A 153 -12.59 11.56 -12.33
CA ARG A 153 -11.89 12.77 -12.79
C ARG A 153 -11.24 13.60 -11.68
N GLY A 154 -11.43 13.25 -10.42
CA GLY A 154 -10.85 13.94 -9.28
C GLY A 154 -9.74 13.17 -8.58
N ILE A 155 -9.40 11.96 -9.06
CA ILE A 155 -8.33 11.18 -8.45
C ILE A 155 -7.00 11.68 -9.00
N ASP A 156 -6.17 12.20 -8.12
CA ASP A 156 -4.75 12.38 -8.42
C ASP A 156 -4.06 11.02 -8.34
N TRP A 157 -3.78 10.42 -9.50
CA TRP A 157 -3.12 9.13 -9.60
C TRP A 157 -1.67 9.14 -9.08
N ASN A 158 -1.12 10.31 -8.74
CA ASN A 158 0.13 10.37 -7.99
C ASN A 158 -0.02 9.79 -6.59
N LEU A 159 -1.25 9.69 -6.07
CA LEU A 159 -1.61 9.09 -4.79
C LEU A 159 -0.76 9.64 -3.64
N ILE A 160 -0.65 10.95 -3.57
CA ILE A 160 0.12 11.63 -2.52
C ILE A 160 -0.64 11.51 -1.20
N PRO A 161 -0.12 10.76 -0.20
CA PRO A 161 -0.76 10.64 1.10
C PRO A 161 -0.67 11.94 1.89
N SER A 162 -1.43 12.06 2.98
CA SER A 162 -1.29 13.16 3.93
C SER A 162 0.15 13.27 4.44
N PHE A 163 0.75 12.12 4.77
CA PHE A 163 2.16 11.97 5.09
C PHE A 163 2.63 10.56 4.75
N SER A 164 3.85 10.41 4.24
CA SER A 164 4.41 9.11 3.90
C SER A 164 5.22 8.52 5.06
N HIS A 165 4.69 7.48 5.70
CA HIS A 165 5.40 6.75 6.76
C HIS A 165 6.78 6.24 6.33
N ARG A 166 6.99 5.94 5.05
CA ARG A 166 8.29 5.50 4.53
C ARG A 166 9.34 6.58 4.63
N TYR A 167 8.99 7.81 4.28
CA TYR A 167 9.91 8.94 4.43
C TYR A 167 10.18 9.26 5.89
N GLY A 168 9.13 9.19 6.73
CA GLY A 168 9.27 9.32 8.17
C GLY A 168 10.23 8.28 8.77
N ALA A 169 10.09 7.02 8.36
CA ALA A 169 10.94 5.93 8.82
C ALA A 169 12.43 6.14 8.45
N VAL A 170 12.70 6.58 7.22
CA VAL A 170 14.08 6.89 6.79
C VAL A 170 14.63 8.09 7.54
N ALA A 171 13.85 9.16 7.68
CA ALA A 171 14.27 10.36 8.44
C ALA A 171 14.60 10.04 9.89
N ALA A 172 13.87 9.10 10.50
CA ALA A 172 14.02 8.65 11.88
C ALA A 172 15.03 7.49 12.06
N GLY A 173 15.76 7.11 11.01
CA GLY A 173 16.84 6.10 11.07
C GLY A 173 16.37 4.66 11.20
N LEU A 174 15.10 4.33 10.91
CA LEU A 174 14.57 2.97 11.01
C LEU A 174 14.92 2.09 9.80
N GLY A 175 15.56 2.63 8.79
CA GLY A 175 15.96 1.93 7.60
C GLY A 175 16.35 2.88 6.48
N ASN A 176 16.60 2.32 5.29
CA ASN A 176 16.89 3.11 4.11
C ASN A 176 16.17 2.51 2.89
N PHE A 177 16.01 3.29 1.82
CA PHE A 177 15.33 2.82 0.62
C PHE A 177 16.11 1.70 -0.08
N GLY A 178 15.38 0.64 -0.41
CA GLY A 178 15.87 -0.35 -1.37
C GLY A 178 15.47 0.00 -2.80
N TRP A 179 15.92 -0.82 -3.75
CA TRP A 179 15.61 -0.61 -5.16
C TRP A 179 14.13 -0.47 -5.45
N SER A 180 13.26 -1.22 -4.78
CA SER A 180 11.80 -1.12 -4.94
C SER A 180 11.20 0.21 -4.48
N GLY A 181 11.95 1.05 -3.78
CA GLY A 181 11.43 2.22 -3.06
C GLY A 181 10.65 1.86 -1.78
N ASN A 182 10.71 0.60 -1.34
CA ASN A 182 10.34 0.23 0.02
C ASN A 182 11.51 0.50 0.96
N VAL A 183 11.20 0.82 2.22
CA VAL A 183 12.21 0.95 3.26
C VAL A 183 12.64 -0.44 3.72
N LEU A 184 13.94 -0.66 3.80
CA LEU A 184 14.54 -1.89 4.29
C LEU A 184 15.12 -1.63 5.69
N HIS A 185 14.67 -2.43 6.65
CA HIS A 185 15.28 -2.53 7.96
C HIS A 185 16.40 -3.58 7.92
N PRO A 186 17.54 -3.40 8.61
CA PRO A 186 18.67 -4.34 8.59
C PRO A 186 18.29 -5.78 8.96
N ASP A 187 17.39 -5.95 9.94
CA ASP A 187 17.00 -7.28 10.43
C ASP A 187 15.83 -7.91 9.70
N TYR A 188 14.99 -7.12 9.04
CA TYR A 188 13.72 -7.61 8.47
C TYR A 188 13.61 -7.43 6.96
N GLY A 189 14.56 -6.73 6.31
CA GLY A 189 14.41 -6.33 4.92
C GLY A 189 13.19 -5.40 4.77
N ALA A 190 12.41 -5.58 3.71
CA ALA A 190 11.20 -4.78 3.47
C ALA A 190 9.93 -5.35 4.14
N ARG A 191 10.05 -6.43 4.93
CA ARG A 191 8.93 -7.07 5.64
C ARG A 191 8.54 -6.32 6.91
N VAL A 192 8.31 -5.02 6.78
CA VAL A 192 8.02 -4.11 7.89
C VAL A 192 6.87 -3.19 7.55
N LEU A 193 6.09 -2.83 8.58
CA LEU A 193 5.07 -1.80 8.51
C LEU A 193 5.44 -0.66 9.45
N PHE A 194 5.04 0.55 9.09
CA PHE A 194 5.36 1.76 9.82
C PHE A 194 4.11 2.53 10.20
N ASP A 195 4.19 3.25 11.31
CA ASP A 195 3.28 4.30 11.70
C ASP A 195 4.08 5.56 12.08
N THR A 196 3.44 6.72 12.08
CA THR A 196 4.10 7.99 12.37
C THR A 196 3.21 8.85 13.24
N VAL A 197 3.79 9.39 14.31
CA VAL A 197 3.19 10.45 15.09
C VAL A 197 3.91 11.76 14.78
N ILE A 198 3.16 12.79 14.43
CA ILE A 198 3.67 14.15 14.16
C ILE A 198 3.34 15.03 15.34
N THR A 199 4.29 15.86 15.81
CA THR A 199 4.13 16.70 17.00
C THR A 199 4.83 18.05 16.85
N ASP A 200 4.36 19.05 17.59
CA ASP A 200 5.04 20.33 17.76
C ASP A 200 6.07 20.33 18.90
N ALA A 201 6.22 19.19 19.61
CA ALA A 201 7.32 19.00 20.53
C ALA A 201 8.66 18.97 19.78
N GLU A 202 9.65 19.68 20.32
CA GLU A 202 11.03 19.61 19.82
C GLU A 202 11.74 18.41 20.45
N LEU A 203 12.02 17.40 19.63
CA LEU A 203 12.69 16.17 20.03
C LEU A 203 14.01 16.04 19.29
N GLU A 204 15.05 15.66 20.02
CA GLU A 204 16.35 15.37 19.42
C GLU A 204 16.23 14.23 18.41
N SER A 205 16.73 14.45 17.20
CA SER A 205 16.68 13.46 16.12
C SER A 205 17.61 12.29 16.35
N ASP A 206 17.17 11.10 16.00
CA ASP A 206 18.05 9.94 15.89
C ASP A 206 18.92 10.03 14.61
N PRO A 207 20.07 9.37 14.54
CA PRO A 207 20.91 9.37 13.36
C PRO A 207 20.19 8.68 12.19
N ILE A 208 20.32 9.25 10.99
CA ILE A 208 19.86 8.59 9.75
C ILE A 208 20.81 7.44 9.44
N MET A 209 20.25 6.32 8.94
CA MET A 209 21.05 5.17 8.51
C MET A 209 21.95 5.56 7.34
N GLU A 210 23.25 5.31 7.47
CA GLU A 210 24.25 5.70 6.46
C GLU A 210 24.12 4.87 5.20
N GLU A 211 24.00 3.56 5.34
CA GLU A 211 24.00 2.62 4.23
C GLU A 211 22.62 1.99 4.02
N THR A 212 22.30 1.64 2.79
CA THR A 212 21.09 0.88 2.51
C THR A 212 21.34 -0.62 2.67
N PRO A 213 20.44 -1.38 3.33
CA PRO A 213 20.51 -2.84 3.35
C PRO A 213 20.26 -3.51 1.98
N CYS A 214 20.05 -2.73 0.94
CA CYS A 214 19.77 -3.21 -0.42
C CYS A 214 21.06 -3.57 -1.17
N ASP A 215 21.25 -4.85 -1.44
CA ASP A 215 22.38 -5.37 -2.22
C ASP A 215 22.21 -5.30 -3.74
N GLY A 216 21.16 -4.67 -4.24
CA GLY A 216 20.91 -4.53 -5.67
C GLY A 216 20.49 -5.79 -6.41
N CYS A 217 20.00 -6.83 -5.75
CA CYS A 217 19.65 -8.12 -6.38
C CYS A 217 18.51 -8.04 -7.42
N ARG A 218 17.69 -6.99 -7.41
CA ARG A 218 16.60 -6.72 -8.36
C ARG A 218 15.45 -7.75 -8.36
N TYR A 219 15.37 -8.67 -7.40
CA TYR A 219 14.21 -9.59 -7.34
C TYR A 219 12.88 -8.87 -7.24
N CYS A 220 12.82 -7.74 -6.52
CA CYS A 220 11.61 -6.91 -6.44
C CYS A 220 11.12 -6.40 -7.81
N ALA A 221 12.04 -6.08 -8.73
CA ALA A 221 11.68 -5.68 -10.10
C ALA A 221 11.26 -6.90 -10.94
N ARG A 222 11.94 -8.04 -10.79
CA ARG A 222 11.61 -9.27 -11.51
C ARG A 222 10.24 -9.84 -11.17
N VAL A 223 9.75 -9.65 -9.94
CA VAL A 223 8.41 -10.09 -9.51
C VAL A 223 7.34 -9.02 -9.71
N CYS A 224 7.68 -7.87 -10.27
CA CYS A 224 6.72 -6.80 -10.52
C CYS A 224 5.91 -7.06 -11.78
N GLN A 225 4.75 -7.70 -11.63
CA GLN A 225 3.84 -8.06 -12.73
C GLN A 225 3.35 -6.88 -13.56
N SER A 226 3.26 -5.72 -12.91
CA SER A 226 2.73 -4.51 -13.54
C SER A 226 3.78 -3.73 -14.34
N GLY A 227 5.06 -4.07 -14.23
CA GLY A 227 6.15 -3.24 -14.75
C GLY A 227 6.34 -1.91 -14.00
N PHE A 228 5.71 -1.74 -12.83
CA PHE A 228 5.82 -0.53 -12.03
C PHE A 228 7.23 -0.27 -11.48
N ILE A 229 7.99 -1.32 -11.23
CA ILE A 229 9.38 -1.27 -10.79
C ILE A 229 10.29 -1.62 -11.95
N HIS A 230 11.05 -0.63 -12.45
CA HIS A 230 11.99 -0.82 -13.54
C HIS A 230 13.26 -1.55 -13.09
N MET A 231 13.88 -2.27 -14.01
CA MET A 231 15.14 -2.97 -13.74
C MET A 231 16.34 -2.02 -13.63
N THR A 232 16.34 -0.94 -14.40
CA THR A 232 17.49 -0.04 -14.62
C THR A 232 17.23 1.41 -14.25
N ASP A 233 16.04 1.92 -14.57
CA ASP A 233 15.70 3.32 -14.39
C ASP A 233 15.69 3.70 -12.92
N LYS A 234 16.41 4.75 -12.58
CA LYS A 234 16.59 5.21 -11.20
C LYS A 234 16.11 6.63 -10.98
N THR A 235 15.80 6.94 -9.76
CA THR A 235 15.55 8.28 -9.25
C THR A 235 16.21 8.42 -7.88
N GLU A 236 16.29 9.63 -7.40
CA GLU A 236 16.92 9.96 -6.12
C GLU A 236 15.94 10.68 -5.21
N VAL A 237 16.12 10.49 -3.92
CA VAL A 237 15.39 11.21 -2.87
C VAL A 237 16.37 11.61 -1.79
N THR A 238 16.31 12.88 -1.38
CA THR A 238 17.15 13.41 -0.32
C THR A 238 16.30 13.63 0.94
N ILE A 239 16.74 13.08 2.07
CA ILE A 239 16.09 13.19 3.37
C ILE A 239 17.17 13.55 4.38
N GLY A 240 17.00 14.67 5.09
CA GLY A 240 17.96 15.13 6.09
C GLY A 240 19.39 15.26 5.56
N GLY A 241 19.56 15.73 4.33
CA GLY A 241 20.85 15.88 3.68
C GLY A 241 21.44 14.59 3.08
N LYS A 242 20.79 13.43 3.27
CA LYS A 242 21.22 12.15 2.68
C LYS A 242 20.42 11.79 1.46
N THR A 243 21.12 11.48 0.37
CA THR A 243 20.53 11.06 -0.90
C THR A 243 20.51 9.54 -1.00
N SER A 244 19.33 8.98 -1.23
CA SER A 244 19.12 7.57 -1.50
C SER A 244 18.64 7.38 -2.93
N THR A 245 19.14 6.33 -3.58
CA THR A 245 18.77 5.97 -4.95
C THR A 245 17.85 4.76 -4.95
N HIS A 246 16.75 4.85 -5.68
CA HIS A 246 15.85 3.72 -5.92
C HIS A 246 15.33 3.74 -7.36
N ASN A 247 14.53 2.74 -7.77
CA ASN A 247 13.95 2.73 -9.11
C ASN A 247 13.06 3.96 -9.35
N ARG A 248 13.09 4.50 -10.55
CA ARG A 248 12.07 5.39 -11.05
C ARG A 248 10.81 4.56 -11.32
N LYS A 249 9.74 4.85 -10.62
CA LYS A 249 8.48 4.13 -10.76
C LYS A 249 7.76 4.51 -12.03
N ALA A 250 7.12 3.54 -12.65
CA ALA A 250 6.13 3.76 -13.68
C ALA A 250 4.85 4.39 -13.09
N HIS A 251 3.84 4.58 -13.91
CA HIS A 251 2.58 5.15 -13.46
C HIS A 251 1.90 4.33 -12.36
N ASN A 252 1.42 4.97 -11.29
CA ASN A 252 0.86 4.29 -10.11
C ASN A 252 -0.33 3.36 -10.42
N LEU A 253 -1.16 3.69 -11.41
CA LEU A 253 -2.25 2.83 -11.86
C LEU A 253 -1.79 1.41 -12.21
N ARG A 254 -0.59 1.22 -12.75
CA ARG A 254 -0.04 -0.11 -13.02
C ARG A 254 -0.02 -0.97 -11.77
N CYS A 255 0.56 -0.44 -10.70
CA CYS A 255 0.61 -1.14 -9.41
C CYS A 255 -0.78 -1.37 -8.84
N ILE A 256 -1.64 -0.35 -8.87
CA ILE A 256 -3.01 -0.42 -8.34
C ILE A 256 -3.82 -1.50 -9.04
N LEU A 257 -3.79 -1.56 -10.38
CA LEU A 257 -4.56 -2.53 -11.15
C LEU A 257 -4.12 -3.98 -10.86
N VAL A 258 -2.85 -4.20 -10.59
CA VAL A 258 -2.36 -5.52 -10.19
C VAL A 258 -2.67 -5.81 -8.72
N CYS A 259 -2.40 -4.87 -7.81
CA CYS A 259 -2.69 -5.05 -6.39
C CYS A 259 -4.17 -5.25 -6.09
N ALA A 260 -5.04 -4.54 -6.79
CA ALA A 260 -6.49 -4.65 -6.63
C ALA A 260 -7.10 -5.86 -7.35
N GLY A 261 -6.31 -6.70 -7.99
CA GLY A 261 -6.76 -7.94 -8.59
C GLY A 261 -7.37 -7.83 -9.99
N PHE A 262 -7.16 -6.72 -10.70
CA PHE A 262 -7.61 -6.60 -12.10
C PHE A 262 -6.75 -7.44 -13.05
N SER A 263 -5.45 -7.54 -12.79
CA SER A 263 -4.54 -8.36 -13.56
C SER A 263 -3.42 -8.90 -12.67
N GLY A 264 -3.22 -10.19 -12.68
CA GLY A 264 -2.17 -10.83 -11.88
C GLY A 264 -1.28 -11.76 -12.70
N GLN A 265 -1.49 -11.79 -14.02
CA GLN A 265 -0.79 -12.69 -14.90
C GLN A 265 0.65 -12.22 -15.15
N ASN A 266 1.60 -13.15 -15.12
CA ASN A 266 2.96 -12.90 -15.55
C ASN A 266 3.04 -12.74 -17.07
N LEU A 267 3.72 -11.70 -17.54
CA LEU A 267 3.98 -11.48 -18.96
C LEU A 267 4.81 -12.62 -19.60
N HIS A 268 5.58 -13.34 -18.81
CA HIS A 268 6.45 -14.44 -19.23
C HIS A 268 5.81 -15.83 -19.06
N LYS A 269 4.56 -15.93 -18.56
CA LYS A 269 3.82 -17.16 -18.25
C LYS A 269 4.42 -18.02 -17.13
N GLY A 270 3.62 -18.82 -16.48
CA GLY A 270 4.03 -19.81 -15.48
C GLY A 270 3.73 -19.46 -14.03
N TRP A 271 3.49 -18.20 -13.68
CA TRP A 271 3.05 -17.76 -12.35
C TRP A 271 2.25 -16.46 -12.42
N SER A 272 1.45 -16.19 -11.41
CA SER A 272 0.67 -14.96 -11.29
C SER A 272 0.76 -14.39 -9.87
N THR A 273 0.20 -13.21 -9.64
CA THR A 273 -0.17 -12.78 -8.28
C THR A 273 -1.36 -13.63 -7.78
N TRP A 274 -2.00 -13.23 -6.67
CA TRP A 274 -3.25 -13.86 -6.22
C TRP A 274 -4.47 -13.45 -7.05
N SER A 275 -4.26 -13.01 -8.27
CA SER A 275 -5.29 -12.64 -9.22
C SER A 275 -5.09 -13.38 -10.54
N PRO A 276 -6.17 -13.78 -11.23
CA PRO A 276 -6.07 -14.28 -12.59
C PRO A 276 -5.70 -13.15 -13.56
N GLY A 277 -5.27 -13.54 -14.75
CA GLY A 277 -4.98 -12.62 -15.86
C GLY A 277 -6.25 -12.13 -16.55
N ARG A 278 -6.98 -11.23 -15.90
CA ARG A 278 -8.27 -10.73 -16.41
C ARG A 278 -8.15 -9.70 -17.50
N ILE A 279 -7.16 -8.82 -17.39
CA ILE A 279 -6.89 -7.74 -18.33
C ILE A 279 -5.40 -7.67 -18.64
N THR A 280 -5.07 -7.21 -19.83
CA THR A 280 -3.70 -6.88 -20.21
C THR A 280 -3.49 -5.37 -20.05
N LEU A 281 -2.47 -4.99 -19.32
CA LEU A 281 -2.12 -3.57 -19.16
C LEU A 281 -1.45 -3.04 -20.42
N PRO A 282 -1.65 -1.76 -20.76
CA PRO A 282 -0.93 -1.11 -21.86
C PRO A 282 0.59 -1.17 -21.65
N GLU A 283 1.34 -1.27 -22.72
CA GLU A 283 2.81 -1.24 -22.65
C GLU A 283 3.32 0.12 -22.19
N LYS A 284 2.75 1.21 -22.71
CA LYS A 284 3.17 2.58 -22.43
C LYS A 284 2.42 3.18 -21.25
N ASP A 285 3.14 3.94 -20.42
CA ASP A 285 2.58 4.62 -19.25
C ASP A 285 1.55 5.69 -19.60
N GLU A 286 1.78 6.41 -20.69
CA GLU A 286 0.89 7.47 -21.20
C GLU A 286 -0.51 6.97 -21.59
N ASP A 287 -0.64 5.67 -21.87
CA ASP A 287 -1.91 5.05 -22.24
C ASP A 287 -2.70 4.50 -21.05
N ILE A 288 -2.09 4.41 -19.86
CA ILE A 288 -2.69 3.69 -18.73
C ILE A 288 -3.94 4.39 -18.17
N GLU A 289 -3.96 5.71 -18.12
CA GLU A 289 -5.14 6.45 -17.65
C GLU A 289 -6.28 6.38 -18.65
N ARG A 290 -5.99 6.49 -19.95
CA ARG A 290 -6.97 6.33 -21.02
C ARG A 290 -7.55 4.92 -21.03
N PHE A 291 -6.69 3.92 -20.87
CA PHE A 291 -7.10 2.54 -20.72
C PHE A 291 -8.04 2.35 -19.52
N TRP A 292 -7.68 2.90 -18.35
CA TRP A 292 -8.50 2.83 -17.15
C TRP A 292 -9.86 3.49 -17.36
N ASP A 293 -9.91 4.68 -17.94
CA ASP A 293 -11.16 5.39 -18.22
C ASP A 293 -12.07 4.61 -19.16
N ALA A 294 -11.53 4.02 -20.21
CA ALA A 294 -12.28 3.16 -21.16
C ALA A 294 -12.78 1.90 -20.46
N PHE A 295 -11.92 1.19 -19.74
CA PHE A 295 -12.24 -0.02 -18.99
C PHE A 295 -13.32 0.25 -17.93
N ALA A 296 -13.19 1.31 -17.18
CA ALA A 296 -14.13 1.69 -16.15
C ALA A 296 -15.49 2.07 -16.72
N LYS A 297 -15.54 2.79 -17.84
CA LYS A 297 -16.79 3.13 -18.54
C LYS A 297 -17.48 1.88 -19.07
N GLU A 298 -16.74 0.95 -19.66
CA GLU A 298 -17.29 -0.29 -20.21
C GLU A 298 -17.82 -1.22 -19.11
N ASN A 299 -17.10 -1.34 -18.00
CA ASN A 299 -17.36 -2.34 -16.96
C ASN A 299 -18.14 -1.81 -15.76
N ALA A 300 -18.33 -0.50 -15.62
CA ALA A 300 -19.05 0.14 -14.51
C ALA A 300 -20.49 -0.39 -14.29
N TRP A 301 -21.08 -1.04 -15.29
CA TRP A 301 -22.44 -1.59 -15.27
C TRP A 301 -22.48 -3.13 -15.16
N LYS A 302 -21.36 -3.83 -15.33
CA LYS A 302 -21.30 -5.30 -15.21
C LYS A 302 -21.28 -5.69 -13.74
N HIS A 303 -22.43 -6.05 -13.24
CA HIS A 303 -22.77 -6.25 -11.82
C HIS A 303 -21.79 -7.08 -10.99
N ASN A 304 -21.18 -8.11 -11.59
CA ASN A 304 -20.38 -9.08 -10.84
C ASN A 304 -18.89 -8.80 -10.86
N TYR A 305 -18.43 -7.99 -11.80
CA TYR A 305 -17.02 -7.73 -12.00
C TYR A 305 -16.60 -6.37 -11.40
N SER A 306 -17.29 -5.31 -11.82
CA SER A 306 -16.94 -3.97 -11.40
C SER A 306 -17.28 -3.68 -9.94
N SER A 307 -18.40 -4.20 -9.41
CA SER A 307 -18.78 -3.92 -8.02
C SER A 307 -17.85 -4.61 -7.03
N LYS A 308 -17.40 -5.84 -7.32
CA LYS A 308 -16.47 -6.57 -6.45
C LYS A 308 -15.06 -5.98 -6.54
N VAL A 309 -14.55 -5.77 -7.74
CA VAL A 309 -13.21 -5.25 -7.96
C VAL A 309 -13.13 -3.76 -7.61
N MET A 310 -14.16 -2.96 -7.96
CA MET A 310 -14.23 -1.55 -7.56
C MET A 310 -14.47 -1.38 -6.07
N SER A 311 -15.25 -2.25 -5.43
CA SER A 311 -15.37 -2.22 -3.98
C SER A 311 -14.04 -2.58 -3.31
N ASP A 312 -13.30 -3.51 -3.86
CA ASP A 312 -11.99 -3.89 -3.36
C ASP A 312 -10.97 -2.74 -3.56
N LEU A 313 -11.02 -2.01 -4.68
CA LEU A 313 -10.21 -0.82 -4.93
C LEU A 313 -10.55 0.35 -3.98
N ILE A 314 -11.84 0.60 -3.77
CA ILE A 314 -12.32 1.63 -2.83
C ILE A 314 -11.96 1.26 -1.39
N PHE A 315 -12.01 -0.03 -1.04
CA PHE A 315 -11.63 -0.51 0.29
C PHE A 315 -10.12 -0.49 0.53
N HIS A 316 -9.31 -0.60 -0.51
CA HIS A 316 -7.88 -0.42 -0.41
C HIS A 316 -7.49 1.00 -0.01
N THR A 317 -8.26 1.99 -0.43
CA THR A 317 -8.12 3.40 -0.01
C THR A 317 -8.73 3.68 1.36
N GLU A 318 -9.67 2.84 1.81
CA GLU A 318 -10.31 2.89 3.12
C GLU A 318 -9.76 1.81 4.06
N TYR A 319 -8.44 1.67 4.20
CA TYR A 319 -7.84 1.04 5.37
C TYR A 319 -8.12 1.90 6.61
N GLY A 320 -9.34 2.40 6.70
CA GLY A 320 -9.86 2.91 7.93
C GLY A 320 -9.93 1.73 8.89
N PHE A 321 -9.14 1.76 9.93
CA PHE A 321 -9.05 0.82 11.05
C PHE A 321 -10.41 0.52 11.71
N ILE A 322 -11.48 1.00 11.17
CA ILE A 322 -12.83 1.02 11.73
C ILE A 322 -13.68 -0.15 11.22
N ARG A 323 -13.25 -0.94 10.22
CA ARG A 323 -14.10 -1.98 9.65
C ARG A 323 -13.52 -3.38 9.76
N LYS A 324 -14.36 -4.30 10.22
CA LYS A 324 -14.10 -5.74 10.12
C LYS A 324 -13.79 -6.07 8.66
N PRO A 325 -12.67 -6.76 8.36
CA PRO A 325 -12.43 -7.30 7.03
C PRO A 325 -13.65 -8.13 6.68
N LYS A 326 -14.38 -7.76 5.65
CA LYS A 326 -15.29 -8.71 5.02
C LYS A 326 -14.37 -9.73 4.33
N ASP A 327 -14.82 -10.96 4.16
CA ASP A 327 -14.08 -12.12 3.60
C ASP A 327 -13.65 -11.92 2.14
N ARG A 328 -12.97 -10.82 1.82
CA ARG A 328 -12.59 -10.42 0.47
C ARG A 328 -11.09 -10.18 0.40
N PHE A 329 -10.50 -10.59 -0.72
CA PHE A 329 -9.11 -10.34 -1.04
C PHE A 329 -8.87 -8.83 -1.21
N MET A 330 -8.21 -8.20 -0.25
CA MET A 330 -7.95 -6.77 -0.28
C MET A 330 -6.66 -6.44 -1.03
N THR A 331 -5.64 -7.31 -0.94
CA THR A 331 -4.39 -7.18 -1.66
C THR A 331 -4.08 -8.49 -2.37
N THR A 332 -3.85 -8.44 -3.68
CA THR A 332 -3.52 -9.64 -4.46
C THR A 332 -2.06 -9.72 -4.87
N CYS A 333 -1.26 -8.72 -4.52
CA CYS A 333 0.16 -8.62 -4.84
C CYS A 333 0.99 -8.32 -3.59
N GLY A 334 1.83 -7.27 -3.57
CA GLY A 334 2.80 -6.99 -2.51
C GLY A 334 4.12 -7.74 -2.71
N PHE A 335 4.28 -8.47 -3.81
CA PHE A 335 5.45 -9.34 -4.04
C PHE A 335 6.78 -8.59 -4.01
N CYS A 336 6.81 -7.33 -4.46
CA CYS A 336 8.02 -6.51 -4.40
C CYS A 336 8.50 -6.20 -2.97
N GLN A 337 7.57 -6.15 -2.01
CA GLN A 337 7.87 -6.02 -0.59
C GLN A 337 8.23 -7.38 0.02
N PHE A 338 7.41 -8.39 -0.23
CA PHE A 338 7.51 -9.69 0.44
C PHE A 338 8.70 -10.55 -0.04
N VAL A 339 9.15 -10.37 -1.29
CA VAL A 339 10.37 -11.03 -1.77
C VAL A 339 11.61 -10.52 -1.06
N CYS A 340 11.57 -9.28 -0.55
CA CYS A 340 12.74 -8.60 0.00
C CYS A 340 12.90 -8.87 1.50
N SER A 341 13.62 -9.94 1.83
CA SER A 341 14.01 -10.34 3.18
C SER A 341 15.36 -9.76 3.59
N ARG A 342 15.84 -10.12 4.78
CA ARG A 342 17.11 -9.67 5.37
C ARG A 342 18.29 -10.02 4.47
N THR A 343 18.47 -11.30 4.14
CA THR A 343 19.63 -11.82 3.43
C THR A 343 19.36 -12.05 1.94
N ARG A 344 20.41 -12.00 1.11
CA ARG A 344 20.30 -12.32 -0.32
C ARG A 344 19.82 -13.75 -0.56
N LYS A 345 20.22 -14.68 0.30
CA LYS A 345 19.77 -16.08 0.24
C LYS A 345 18.25 -16.17 0.40
N GLU A 346 17.72 -15.58 1.47
CA GLU A 346 16.26 -15.56 1.70
C GLU A 346 15.49 -14.85 0.57
N ARG A 347 16.04 -13.78 0.01
CA ARG A 347 15.45 -13.08 -1.15
C ARG A 347 15.38 -13.98 -2.38
N LYS A 348 16.43 -14.78 -2.62
CA LYS A 348 16.46 -15.78 -3.70
C LYS A 348 15.42 -16.86 -3.47
N GLU A 349 15.39 -17.44 -2.26
CA GLU A 349 14.40 -18.45 -1.89
C GLU A 349 12.96 -17.96 -2.07
N ASN A 350 12.66 -16.75 -1.59
CA ASN A 350 11.33 -16.14 -1.77
C ASN A 350 10.99 -15.91 -3.26
N TYR A 351 11.99 -15.55 -4.07
CA TYR A 351 11.81 -15.39 -5.51
C TYR A 351 11.47 -16.74 -6.16
N GLU A 352 12.19 -17.81 -5.81
CA GLU A 352 11.94 -19.17 -6.30
C GLU A 352 10.55 -19.67 -5.88
N ILE A 353 10.14 -19.44 -4.63
CA ILE A 353 8.78 -19.74 -4.14
C ILE A 353 7.71 -19.04 -5.00
N ILE A 354 7.92 -17.79 -5.38
CA ILE A 354 6.98 -17.07 -6.25
C ILE A 354 6.87 -17.73 -7.63
N LEU A 355 8.00 -18.07 -8.23
CA LEU A 355 8.03 -18.70 -9.57
C LEU A 355 7.34 -20.08 -9.56
N GLU A 356 7.53 -20.84 -8.47
CA GLU A 356 6.95 -22.17 -8.30
C GLU A 356 5.48 -22.13 -7.83
N GLY A 357 5.03 -20.99 -7.33
CA GLY A 357 3.68 -20.80 -6.79
C GLY A 357 2.54 -20.98 -7.82
N GLY A 358 2.86 -21.03 -9.13
CA GLY A 358 1.90 -21.27 -10.20
C GLY A 358 0.98 -20.08 -10.50
N GLU A 359 -0.03 -20.31 -11.30
CA GLU A 359 -1.01 -19.31 -11.75
C GLU A 359 -2.34 -19.45 -11.01
N VAL A 360 -2.98 -18.32 -10.73
CA VAL A 360 -4.35 -18.31 -10.24
C VAL A 360 -5.30 -18.27 -11.41
N ALA A 361 -6.19 -19.25 -11.49
CA ALA A 361 -7.30 -19.27 -12.43
C ALA A 361 -8.62 -18.97 -11.72
N GLU A 362 -9.51 -18.29 -12.42
CA GLU A 362 -10.86 -17.98 -11.93
C GLU A 362 -11.84 -19.05 -12.45
N GLY A 363 -12.47 -19.73 -11.51
CA GLY A 363 -13.52 -20.70 -11.79
C GLY A 363 -14.93 -20.08 -11.67
N PRO A 364 -15.98 -20.90 -11.83
CA PRO A 364 -17.36 -20.48 -11.63
C PRO A 364 -17.57 -19.84 -10.25
N ASN A 365 -18.44 -18.84 -10.17
CA ASN A 365 -18.76 -18.11 -8.93
C ASN A 365 -17.56 -17.40 -8.26
N PHE A 366 -16.59 -16.95 -9.06
CA PHE A 366 -15.39 -16.26 -8.58
C PHE A 366 -14.55 -17.08 -7.60
N ARG A 367 -14.62 -18.40 -7.65
CA ARG A 367 -13.71 -19.27 -6.90
C ARG A 367 -12.37 -19.33 -7.61
N PHE A 368 -11.31 -19.11 -6.84
CA PHE A 368 -9.95 -19.18 -7.36
C PHE A 368 -9.39 -20.59 -7.20
N LYS A 369 -8.68 -21.05 -8.24
CA LYS A 369 -7.90 -22.27 -8.22
C LYS A 369 -6.46 -21.95 -8.58
N VAL A 370 -5.52 -22.45 -7.78
CA VAL A 370 -4.09 -22.36 -8.09
C VAL A 370 -3.73 -23.50 -9.04
N LEU A 371 -3.26 -23.15 -10.22
CA LEU A 371 -2.73 -24.09 -11.20
C LEU A 371 -1.21 -24.09 -11.06
N ARG A 372 -0.66 -25.17 -10.55
CA ARG A 372 0.79 -25.36 -10.52
C ARG A 372 1.18 -26.07 -11.81
N SER A 373 2.10 -25.48 -12.58
CA SER A 373 2.72 -26.18 -13.67
C SER A 373 3.48 -27.36 -13.09
N GLY A 374 3.01 -28.57 -13.37
CA GLY A 374 3.76 -29.78 -13.02
C GLY A 374 5.11 -29.67 -13.72
N LYS A 375 6.16 -29.37 -12.99
CA LYS A 375 7.50 -29.69 -13.46
C LYS A 375 7.58 -31.21 -13.49
N ILE A 376 7.47 -31.78 -14.69
CA ILE A 376 8.06 -33.08 -14.98
C ILE A 376 9.55 -32.79 -14.94
N PHE A 377 10.21 -33.17 -13.83
CA PHE A 377 11.65 -33.26 -13.77
C PHE A 377 12.12 -34.52 -14.50
#